data_f25e851824ed636d5931cf133b8fef98
#
_entry.id   f25e851824ed636d5931cf133b8fef98
#
_cell.length_a   1.000
_cell.length_b   1.000
_cell.length_c   1.000
_cell.angle_alpha   90.00
_cell.angle_beta   90.00
_cell.angle_gamma   90.00
#
_symmetry.space_group_name_H-M   'P 1'
#
loop_
_entity.id
_entity.type
_entity.pdbx_description
1 polymer ?
#
loop_
_entity_poly.entity_id
_entity_poly.type
_entity_poly.pdbx_seq_one_letter_code
_entity_poly.pdbx_strand_id
1 'polypeptide(L)'
;MKNFLKIALTLAAVVACTASFAARDNKRQLRGSGNIVSKVIELTSNDYSNLLAMTGVEVIMDESGGKMVKIDADDNVIDYVICEEVNDLLTITVRKPDCTSYSNLNVKVTLPKNENLTRIECRSAASLYVKPTFASGDKLFIRVNSSARVMVNRIEREDVGIDASSSAKVQGSFKCSRLAAKASSSANINASVLAKKVSIWATSSGEVELNGATTQITAEATSSGRVLCSRLSAQNGVAMATSSGKITLDCYDFLNTKATSSGDIISTNSAAKTAIAEVSSGGSVKLNCSGSLNAKATSGGDIHYTGGCSLANSQTSSGGSIKKF
;
A
#
# COMPACT_ATOMS: atom_id res chain seq x y z
N MET A 1 31.37 15.52 -42.55
CA MET A 1 32.23 15.76 -41.40
C MET A 1 31.49 16.29 -40.13
N LYS A 2 30.32 16.94 -40.22
CA LYS A 2 29.61 17.46 -39.02
C LYS A 2 28.85 16.39 -38.18
N ASN A 3 28.57 15.22 -38.73
CA ASN A 3 27.81 14.16 -37.99
C ASN A 3 28.71 13.23 -37.18
N PHE A 4 29.98 13.10 -37.51
CA PHE A 4 30.92 12.27 -36.74
C PHE A 4 31.35 12.92 -35.40
N LEU A 5 31.33 14.26 -35.36
CA LEU A 5 31.71 14.98 -34.13
C LEU A 5 30.63 14.92 -33.03
N LYS A 6 29.35 14.77 -33.41
CA LYS A 6 28.25 14.61 -32.43
C LYS A 6 28.23 13.25 -31.79
N ILE A 7 28.62 12.18 -32.47
CA ILE A 7 28.68 10.82 -31.95
C ILE A 7 29.86 10.66 -30.96
N ALA A 8 30.97 11.30 -31.25
CA ALA A 8 32.12 11.28 -30.35
C ALA A 8 31.87 12.04 -29.03
N LEU A 9 31.09 13.14 -29.05
CA LEU A 9 30.75 13.87 -27.83
C LEU A 9 29.74 13.14 -26.93
N THR A 10 28.80 12.39 -27.53
CA THR A 10 27.84 11.59 -26.77
C THR A 10 28.48 10.35 -26.11
N LEU A 11 29.47 9.72 -26.77
CA LEU A 11 30.21 8.61 -26.18
C LEU A 11 31.13 9.05 -25.03
N ALA A 12 31.74 10.22 -25.13
CA ALA A 12 32.57 10.77 -24.06
C ALA A 12 31.74 11.17 -22.82
N ALA A 13 30.50 11.65 -23.01
CA ALA A 13 29.62 11.99 -21.90
C ALA A 13 29.10 10.74 -21.15
N VAL A 14 28.88 9.62 -21.85
CA VAL A 14 28.45 8.34 -21.23
C VAL A 14 29.60 7.70 -20.46
N VAL A 15 30.83 7.75 -20.97
CA VAL A 15 32.02 7.22 -20.27
C VAL A 15 32.39 8.08 -19.05
N ALA A 16 32.21 9.41 -19.12
CA ALA A 16 32.42 10.29 -17.97
C ALA A 16 31.39 10.07 -16.85
N CYS A 17 30.15 9.70 -17.19
CA CYS A 17 29.09 9.42 -16.21
C CYS A 17 29.31 8.09 -15.50
N THR A 18 29.94 7.09 -16.14
CA THR A 18 30.25 5.80 -15.51
C THR A 18 31.52 5.85 -14.63
N ALA A 19 32.47 6.76 -14.91
CA ALA A 19 33.69 6.92 -14.11
C ALA A 19 33.45 7.67 -12.79
N SER A 20 32.39 8.45 -12.65
CA SER A 20 32.04 9.16 -11.41
C SER A 20 31.32 8.29 -10.36
N PHE A 21 30.95 7.05 -10.69
CA PHE A 21 30.35 6.10 -9.74
C PHE A 21 31.35 5.23 -8.99
N ALA A 22 32.65 5.23 -9.35
CA ALA A 22 33.63 4.29 -8.84
C ALA A 22 34.52 4.80 -7.68
N ALA A 23 34.35 6.05 -7.24
CA ALA A 23 35.12 6.61 -6.12
C ALA A 23 34.20 7.07 -4.98
N ARG A 24 33.35 6.17 -4.44
CA ARG A 24 32.71 6.42 -3.15
C ARG A 24 33.65 5.92 -2.05
N ASP A 25 34.15 6.89 -1.32
CA ASP A 25 34.99 6.71 -0.14
C ASP A 25 34.35 5.73 0.85
N ASN A 26 34.90 4.51 0.98
CA ASN A 26 34.44 3.45 1.88
C ASN A 26 34.50 3.82 3.38
N LYS A 27 35.00 5.01 3.72
CA LYS A 27 35.20 5.46 5.10
C LYS A 27 33.93 5.95 5.80
N ARG A 28 32.79 6.05 5.08
CA ARG A 28 31.53 6.58 5.61
C ARG A 28 30.41 5.53 5.72
N GLN A 29 30.76 4.25 5.73
CA GLN A 29 29.80 3.16 5.89
C GLN A 29 29.85 2.58 7.30
N LEU A 30 28.69 2.48 7.96
CA LEU A 30 28.50 1.68 9.16
C LEU A 30 27.97 0.30 8.79
N ARG A 31 28.72 -0.73 9.10
CA ARG A 31 28.31 -2.13 8.94
C ARG A 31 28.18 -2.76 10.33
N GLY A 32 27.08 -3.49 10.57
CA GLY A 32 26.88 -4.25 11.80
C GLY A 32 28.00 -5.30 12.00
N SER A 33 28.44 -5.47 13.24
CA SER A 33 29.48 -6.44 13.63
C SER A 33 28.97 -7.88 13.65
N GLY A 34 27.67 -8.08 13.87
CA GLY A 34 27.04 -9.38 14.13
C GLY A 34 27.05 -9.79 15.61
N ASN A 35 27.74 -9.05 16.48
CA ASN A 35 27.78 -9.31 17.93
C ASN A 35 26.67 -8.48 18.61
N ILE A 36 25.60 -9.14 19.06
CA ILE A 36 24.42 -8.45 19.62
C ILE A 36 24.59 -8.20 21.11
N VAL A 37 24.37 -6.97 21.50
CA VAL A 37 24.29 -6.51 22.89
C VAL A 37 22.93 -5.86 23.17
N SER A 38 22.55 -5.76 24.42
CA SER A 38 21.24 -5.24 24.83
C SER A 38 21.40 -4.04 25.74
N LYS A 39 20.52 -3.04 25.59
CA LYS A 39 20.29 -1.98 26.58
C LYS A 39 18.83 -1.77 26.82
N VAL A 40 18.47 -1.24 27.98
CA VAL A 40 17.11 -0.82 28.33
C VAL A 40 17.12 0.66 28.58
N ILE A 41 16.14 1.36 28.03
CA ILE A 41 15.93 2.78 28.27
C ILE A 41 14.50 3.01 28.76
N GLU A 42 14.26 4.11 29.42
CA GLU A 42 12.91 4.53 29.85
C GLU A 42 12.45 5.71 29.00
N LEU A 43 11.24 5.61 28.42
CA LEU A 43 10.60 6.73 27.72
C LEU A 43 10.12 7.80 28.72
N THR A 44 10.03 9.03 28.28
CA THR A 44 9.53 10.14 29.09
C THR A 44 8.09 9.92 29.51
N SER A 45 7.21 9.50 28.57
CA SER A 45 5.79 9.32 28.87
C SER A 45 5.20 7.98 28.40
N ASN A 46 5.50 7.48 27.24
CA ASN A 46 4.75 6.46 26.49
C ASN A 46 3.34 6.92 26.08
N ASP A 47 3.16 8.23 25.90
CA ASP A 47 1.87 8.85 25.52
C ASP A 47 1.99 9.62 24.20
N TYR A 48 2.92 9.21 23.35
CA TYR A 48 3.09 9.77 21.99
C TYR A 48 1.99 9.29 21.05
N SER A 49 1.48 10.18 20.21
CA SER A 49 0.49 9.82 19.18
C SER A 49 1.11 9.51 17.82
N ASN A 50 2.40 9.79 17.64
CA ASN A 50 3.11 9.58 16.38
C ASN A 50 4.33 8.68 16.59
N LEU A 51 4.49 7.66 15.71
CA LEU A 51 5.64 6.74 15.71
C LEU A 51 6.34 6.79 14.35
N LEU A 52 7.65 7.04 14.35
CA LEU A 52 8.50 7.03 13.16
C LEU A 52 9.62 6.01 13.31
N ALA A 53 9.68 5.01 12.42
CA ALA A 53 10.75 4.05 12.33
C ALA A 53 11.50 4.18 11.00
N MET A 54 12.84 4.23 11.03
CA MET A 54 13.69 4.44 9.85
C MET A 54 14.98 3.64 9.89
N THR A 55 15.70 3.62 8.77
CA THR A 55 17.08 3.14 8.66
C THR A 55 17.24 1.67 9.03
N GLY A 56 16.37 0.81 8.45
CA GLY A 56 16.48 -0.64 8.58
C GLY A 56 16.24 -1.20 9.98
N VAL A 57 15.74 -0.41 10.93
CA VAL A 57 15.43 -0.91 12.28
C VAL A 57 14.24 -1.85 12.26
N GLU A 58 14.27 -2.90 13.08
CA GLU A 58 13.11 -3.72 13.41
C GLU A 58 12.48 -3.19 14.71
N VAL A 59 11.22 -2.80 14.65
CA VAL A 59 10.47 -2.35 15.82
C VAL A 59 9.36 -3.35 16.11
N ILE A 60 9.27 -3.78 17.34
CA ILE A 60 8.20 -4.66 17.82
C ILE A 60 7.48 -3.92 18.94
N MET A 61 6.21 -3.60 18.74
CA MET A 61 5.32 -3.22 19.85
C MET A 61 4.67 -4.49 20.38
N ASP A 62 4.88 -4.77 21.65
CA ASP A 62 4.33 -5.96 22.31
C ASP A 62 3.18 -5.60 23.28
N GLU A 63 2.67 -6.59 24.02
CA GLU A 63 1.56 -6.38 24.98
C GLU A 63 2.04 -5.81 26.33
N SER A 64 3.34 -5.57 26.51
CA SER A 64 3.84 -5.04 27.78
C SER A 64 3.34 -3.60 28.00
N GLY A 65 3.09 -3.28 29.24
CA GLY A 65 2.77 -1.90 29.65
C GLY A 65 4.00 -1.15 30.14
N GLY A 66 3.80 0.12 30.49
CA GLY A 66 4.84 0.95 31.08
C GLY A 66 5.64 1.74 30.06
N LYS A 67 6.89 2.08 30.39
CA LYS A 67 7.74 3.00 29.63
C LYS A 67 9.08 2.40 29.22
N MET A 68 9.32 1.13 29.57
CA MET A 68 10.63 0.50 29.33
C MET A 68 10.72 0.02 27.90
N VAL A 69 11.78 0.42 27.22
CA VAL A 69 12.11 0.02 25.86
C VAL A 69 13.39 -0.80 25.87
N LYS A 70 13.33 -2.00 25.30
CA LYS A 70 14.50 -2.86 25.11
C LYS A 70 15.07 -2.64 23.71
N ILE A 71 16.38 -2.41 23.63
CA ILE A 71 17.13 -2.27 22.38
C ILE A 71 18.17 -3.38 22.33
N ASP A 72 18.05 -4.24 21.33
CA ASP A 72 19.05 -5.26 21.00
C ASP A 72 19.72 -4.82 19.68
N ALA A 73 21.03 -4.64 19.66
CA ALA A 73 21.73 -4.19 18.46
C ALA A 73 23.18 -4.69 18.41
N ASP A 74 23.78 -4.63 17.20
CA ASP A 74 25.22 -4.85 17.07
C ASP A 74 26.01 -3.95 18.05
N ASP A 75 27.05 -4.45 18.70
CA ASP A 75 27.85 -3.74 19.71
C ASP A 75 28.44 -2.44 19.18
N ASN A 76 28.82 -2.39 17.91
CA ASN A 76 29.34 -1.21 17.24
C ASN A 76 28.26 -0.26 16.70
N VAL A 77 26.97 -0.57 16.92
CA VAL A 77 25.80 0.20 16.43
C VAL A 77 24.94 0.73 17.59
N ILE A 78 24.88 0.03 18.71
CA ILE A 78 23.92 0.26 19.79
C ILE A 78 23.93 1.70 20.33
N ASP A 79 25.11 2.34 20.38
CA ASP A 79 25.25 3.73 20.85
C ASP A 79 24.75 4.77 19.83
N TYR A 80 24.51 4.36 18.59
CA TYR A 80 23.97 5.20 17.53
C TYR A 80 22.47 4.98 17.30
N VAL A 81 21.85 4.06 18.05
CA VAL A 81 20.40 3.86 18.02
C VAL A 81 19.72 4.99 18.77
N ILE A 82 18.94 5.78 18.06
CA ILE A 82 18.10 6.84 18.60
C ILE A 82 16.71 6.24 18.85
N CYS A 83 16.23 6.39 20.07
CA CYS A 83 14.86 6.11 20.48
C CYS A 83 14.43 7.26 21.40
N GLU A 84 13.87 8.32 20.81
CA GLU A 84 13.60 9.58 21.49
C GLU A 84 12.16 10.03 21.25
N GLU A 85 11.52 10.47 22.32
CA GLU A 85 10.19 11.07 22.32
C GLU A 85 10.32 12.60 22.41
N VAL A 86 9.93 13.29 21.33
CA VAL A 86 9.97 14.75 21.23
C VAL A 86 8.67 15.24 20.59
N ASN A 87 7.97 16.17 21.23
CA ASN A 87 6.75 16.79 20.72
C ASN A 87 5.73 15.77 20.18
N ASP A 88 5.35 14.79 21.01
CA ASP A 88 4.36 13.78 20.67
C ASP A 88 4.78 12.81 19.53
N LEU A 89 6.05 12.77 19.20
CA LEU A 89 6.65 11.89 18.20
C LEU A 89 7.73 11.01 18.83
N LEU A 90 7.54 9.70 18.82
CA LEU A 90 8.62 8.75 19.09
C LEU A 90 9.37 8.45 17.79
N THR A 91 10.65 8.78 17.74
CA THR A 91 11.53 8.50 16.60
C THR A 91 12.47 7.36 16.93
N ILE A 92 12.50 6.33 16.07
CA ILE A 92 13.41 5.18 16.17
C ILE A 92 14.23 5.09 14.88
N THR A 93 15.55 5.26 15.02
CA THR A 93 16.46 5.24 13.86
C THR A 93 17.90 4.92 14.28
N VAL A 94 18.77 4.70 13.32
CA VAL A 94 20.22 4.68 13.55
C VAL A 94 20.82 5.92 12.91
N ARG A 95 21.61 6.67 13.67
CA ARG A 95 22.33 7.85 13.17
C ARG A 95 23.73 7.91 13.77
N LYS A 96 24.73 7.63 12.97
CA LYS A 96 26.14 7.86 13.31
C LYS A 96 26.62 9.12 12.59
N PRO A 97 27.26 10.10 13.29
CA PRO A 97 27.89 11.24 12.64
C PRO A 97 28.84 10.80 11.51
N ASP A 98 28.87 11.56 10.44
CA ASP A 98 29.73 11.32 9.25
C ASP A 98 29.50 10.01 8.49
N CYS A 99 28.49 9.19 8.86
CA CYS A 99 28.05 8.06 8.07
C CYS A 99 27.02 8.44 7.03
N THR A 100 27.24 7.98 5.79
CA THR A 100 26.32 8.20 4.66
C THR A 100 25.59 6.94 4.22
N SER A 101 26.05 5.77 4.65
CA SER A 101 25.43 4.49 4.32
C SER A 101 25.49 3.50 5.47
N TYR A 102 24.51 2.61 5.49
CA TYR A 102 24.32 1.59 6.52
C TYR A 102 24.11 0.24 5.86
N SER A 103 24.74 -0.81 6.37
CA SER A 103 24.60 -2.17 5.84
C SER A 103 24.65 -3.23 6.92
N ASN A 104 23.89 -4.30 6.74
CA ASN A 104 23.83 -5.45 7.64
C ASN A 104 23.66 -5.06 9.11
N LEU A 105 22.82 -4.06 9.37
CA LEU A 105 22.50 -3.66 10.74
C LEU A 105 21.53 -4.67 11.36
N ASN A 106 21.85 -5.15 12.55
CA ASN A 106 20.92 -5.89 13.39
C ASN A 106 20.49 -4.95 14.52
N VAL A 107 19.34 -4.30 14.35
CA VAL A 107 18.78 -3.38 15.35
C VAL A 107 17.33 -3.74 15.57
N LYS A 108 17.01 -4.20 16.78
CA LYS A 108 15.67 -4.54 17.21
C LYS A 108 15.29 -3.70 18.43
N VAL A 109 14.17 -3.01 18.34
CA VAL A 109 13.62 -2.19 19.40
C VAL A 109 12.26 -2.74 19.82
N THR A 110 12.14 -3.14 21.07
CA THR A 110 10.87 -3.63 21.63
C THR A 110 10.24 -2.51 22.45
N LEU A 111 9.04 -2.10 22.03
CA LEU A 111 8.25 -1.03 22.62
C LEU A 111 7.10 -1.60 23.46
N PRO A 112 6.75 -0.96 24.57
CA PRO A 112 5.50 -1.24 25.25
C PRO A 112 4.29 -0.83 24.41
N LYS A 113 3.14 -1.43 24.71
CA LYS A 113 1.86 -1.09 24.08
C LYS A 113 1.53 0.39 24.28
N ASN A 114 1.14 1.06 23.18
CA ASN A 114 0.61 2.41 23.19
C ASN A 114 -0.62 2.49 22.28
N GLU A 115 -1.82 2.61 22.87
CA GLU A 115 -3.08 2.72 22.10
C GLU A 115 -3.40 4.15 21.65
N ASN A 116 -2.63 5.17 22.09
CA ASN A 116 -2.86 6.56 21.73
C ASN A 116 -2.34 6.91 20.33
N LEU A 117 -1.68 5.95 19.66
CA LEU A 117 -1.18 6.15 18.31
C LEU A 117 -2.29 6.53 17.33
N THR A 118 -2.12 7.68 16.70
CA THR A 118 -2.93 8.19 15.59
C THR A 118 -2.18 8.15 14.27
N ARG A 119 -0.83 8.03 14.31
CA ARG A 119 0.02 7.98 13.13
C ARG A 119 1.20 7.02 13.32
N ILE A 120 1.37 6.17 12.34
CA ILE A 120 2.54 5.29 12.17
C ILE A 120 3.22 5.64 10.86
N GLU A 121 4.53 5.90 10.90
CA GLU A 121 5.34 6.08 9.71
C GLU A 121 6.54 5.14 9.75
N CYS A 122 6.71 4.35 8.67
CA CYS A 122 7.82 3.42 8.53
C CYS A 122 8.49 3.62 7.17
N ARG A 123 9.82 3.86 7.15
CA ARG A 123 10.53 4.16 5.91
C ARG A 123 11.98 3.66 5.92
N SER A 124 12.64 3.72 4.76
CA SER A 124 14.05 3.34 4.61
C SER A 124 14.35 1.94 5.13
N ALA A 125 13.61 0.94 4.59
CA ALA A 125 13.72 -0.48 4.89
C ALA A 125 13.44 -0.87 6.36
N ALA A 126 12.92 0.01 7.20
CA ALA A 126 12.52 -0.34 8.56
C ALA A 126 11.31 -1.29 8.56
N SER A 127 11.16 -2.06 9.63
CA SER A 127 10.03 -2.97 9.83
C SER A 127 9.36 -2.69 11.17
N LEU A 128 8.02 -2.62 11.19
CA LEU A 128 7.24 -2.45 12.42
C LEU A 128 6.22 -3.59 12.55
N TYR A 129 6.22 -4.23 13.69
CA TYR A 129 5.28 -5.28 14.08
C TYR A 129 4.45 -4.82 15.28
N VAL A 130 3.17 -4.52 15.07
CA VAL A 130 2.23 -4.18 16.14
C VAL A 130 1.50 -5.45 16.54
N LYS A 131 1.91 -6.09 17.62
CA LYS A 131 1.30 -7.32 18.15
C LYS A 131 0.00 -7.08 18.92
N PRO A 132 -0.12 -5.97 19.72
CA PRO A 132 -1.35 -5.66 20.42
C PRO A 132 -2.54 -5.43 19.48
N THR A 133 -3.73 -5.73 19.98
CA THR A 133 -4.97 -5.21 19.39
C THR A 133 -5.17 -3.77 19.87
N PHE A 134 -5.38 -2.84 18.94
CA PHE A 134 -5.83 -1.49 19.25
C PHE A 134 -7.35 -1.45 19.21
N ALA A 135 -7.98 -1.50 20.38
CA ALA A 135 -9.42 -1.69 20.52
C ALA A 135 -10.22 -0.37 20.64
N SER A 136 -9.55 0.78 20.70
CA SER A 136 -10.20 2.08 20.90
C SER A 136 -9.50 3.21 20.17
N GLY A 137 -10.22 4.28 19.90
CA GLY A 137 -9.72 5.52 19.29
C GLY A 137 -10.39 5.85 17.94
N ASP A 138 -10.31 7.12 17.56
CA ASP A 138 -11.06 7.63 16.40
C ASP A 138 -10.37 7.30 15.08
N LYS A 139 -9.05 7.50 15.01
CA LYS A 139 -8.33 7.39 13.74
C LYS A 139 -6.93 6.79 13.89
N LEU A 140 -6.49 6.11 12.82
CA LEU A 140 -5.09 5.72 12.65
C LEU A 140 -4.67 5.92 11.20
N PHE A 141 -3.56 6.60 10.99
CA PHE A 141 -2.95 6.74 9.67
C PHE A 141 -1.60 6.00 9.63
N ILE A 142 -1.46 5.06 8.68
CA ILE A 142 -0.25 4.26 8.48
C ILE A 142 0.38 4.67 7.15
N ARG A 143 1.60 5.23 7.19
CA ARG A 143 2.39 5.57 6.01
C ARG A 143 3.63 4.71 5.95
N VAL A 144 3.84 4.04 4.81
CA VAL A 144 4.99 3.13 4.63
C VAL A 144 5.62 3.39 3.27
N ASN A 145 6.92 3.61 3.24
CA ASN A 145 7.61 3.86 1.98
C ASN A 145 9.05 3.31 1.97
N SER A 146 9.69 3.37 0.80
CA SER A 146 11.11 3.02 0.65
C SER A 146 11.45 1.63 1.20
N SER A 147 10.74 0.62 0.68
CA SER A 147 10.91 -0.81 1.01
C SER A 147 10.65 -1.18 2.48
N ALA A 148 10.06 -0.28 3.26
CA ALA A 148 9.68 -0.55 4.65
C ALA A 148 8.47 -1.48 4.75
N ARG A 149 8.24 -2.03 5.95
CA ARG A 149 7.14 -2.96 6.22
C ARG A 149 6.42 -2.58 7.50
N VAL A 150 5.10 -2.69 7.47
CA VAL A 150 4.26 -2.60 8.67
C VAL A 150 3.34 -3.81 8.72
N MET A 151 3.37 -4.52 9.83
CA MET A 151 2.45 -5.61 10.13
C MET A 151 1.70 -5.30 11.42
N VAL A 152 0.37 -5.31 11.34
CA VAL A 152 -0.49 -5.09 12.52
C VAL A 152 -1.36 -6.30 12.75
N ASN A 153 -1.51 -6.72 14.00
CA ASN A 153 -2.39 -7.85 14.35
C ASN A 153 -3.85 -7.44 14.11
N ARG A 154 -4.35 -6.48 14.88
CA ARG A 154 -5.74 -6.01 14.75
C ARG A 154 -5.86 -4.55 15.18
N ILE A 155 -6.50 -3.77 14.33
CA ILE A 155 -6.79 -2.37 14.57
C ILE A 155 -8.31 -2.18 14.53
N GLU A 156 -8.88 -1.63 15.61
CA GLU A 156 -10.27 -1.19 15.68
C GLU A 156 -10.29 0.34 15.87
N ARG A 157 -10.75 1.07 14.85
CA ARG A 157 -10.80 2.54 14.81
C ARG A 157 -12.00 2.99 13.97
N GLU A 158 -12.47 4.20 14.17
CA GLU A 158 -13.47 4.78 13.26
C GLU A 158 -12.91 4.93 11.85
N ASP A 159 -11.75 5.56 11.74
CA ASP A 159 -11.09 5.87 10.49
C ASP A 159 -9.71 5.26 10.41
N VAL A 160 -9.45 4.49 9.36
CA VAL A 160 -8.13 3.95 9.06
C VAL A 160 -7.67 4.43 7.68
N GLY A 161 -6.50 5.07 7.63
CA GLY A 161 -5.82 5.44 6.40
C GLY A 161 -4.53 4.66 6.22
N ILE A 162 -4.29 4.08 5.04
CA ILE A 162 -3.06 3.37 4.70
C ILE A 162 -2.51 3.96 3.41
N ASP A 163 -1.26 4.44 3.44
CA ASP A 163 -0.54 4.98 2.28
C ASP A 163 0.79 4.23 2.14
N ALA A 164 0.90 3.37 1.14
CA ALA A 164 2.09 2.58 0.85
C ALA A 164 2.69 2.97 -0.51
N SER A 165 3.99 3.21 -0.55
CA SER A 165 4.69 3.57 -1.78
C SER A 165 6.12 3.01 -1.86
N SER A 166 6.71 3.03 -3.06
CA SER A 166 8.12 2.68 -3.25
C SER A 166 8.48 1.30 -2.68
N SER A 167 7.80 0.26 -3.17
CA SER A 167 7.99 -1.16 -2.79
C SER A 167 7.72 -1.48 -1.32
N ALA A 168 7.00 -0.61 -0.61
CA ALA A 168 6.60 -0.84 0.77
C ALA A 168 5.55 -1.94 0.90
N LYS A 169 5.42 -2.51 2.09
CA LYS A 169 4.43 -3.56 2.39
C LYS A 169 3.65 -3.24 3.65
N VAL A 170 2.32 -3.40 3.58
CA VAL A 170 1.43 -3.30 4.75
C VAL A 170 0.59 -4.55 4.83
N GLN A 171 0.53 -5.17 6.02
CA GLN A 171 -0.31 -6.33 6.29
C GLN A 171 -1.06 -6.15 7.61
N GLY A 172 -2.31 -6.64 7.69
CA GLY A 172 -3.03 -6.60 8.95
C GLY A 172 -4.52 -6.84 8.88
N SER A 173 -5.17 -6.70 10.03
CA SER A 173 -6.62 -6.81 10.17
C SER A 173 -7.20 -5.50 10.69
N PHE A 174 -8.23 -4.99 10.01
CA PHE A 174 -8.83 -3.70 10.29
C PHE A 174 -10.34 -3.83 10.45
N LYS A 175 -10.85 -3.36 11.60
CA LYS A 175 -12.28 -3.19 11.85
C LYS A 175 -12.54 -1.70 12.03
N CYS A 176 -13.32 -1.09 11.14
CA CYS A 176 -13.49 0.36 11.11
C CYS A 176 -14.82 0.78 10.48
N SER A 177 -15.18 2.05 10.64
CA SER A 177 -16.27 2.64 9.85
C SER A 177 -15.79 2.97 8.44
N ARG A 178 -14.59 3.53 8.30
CA ARG A 178 -14.00 3.93 7.01
C ARG A 178 -12.56 3.44 6.88
N LEU A 179 -12.27 2.76 5.77
CA LEU A 179 -10.91 2.41 5.36
C LEU A 179 -10.56 3.15 4.07
N ALA A 180 -9.43 3.83 4.05
CA ALA A 180 -8.81 4.37 2.84
C ALA A 180 -7.45 3.69 2.62
N ALA A 181 -7.27 2.98 1.51
CA ALA A 181 -6.04 2.26 1.18
C ALA A 181 -5.47 2.76 -0.15
N LYS A 182 -4.24 3.26 -0.13
CA LYS A 182 -3.53 3.74 -1.32
C LYS A 182 -2.20 3.01 -1.48
N ALA A 183 -2.02 2.38 -2.65
CA ALA A 183 -0.76 1.74 -3.04
C ALA A 183 -0.21 2.34 -4.33
N SER A 184 1.07 2.69 -4.34
CA SER A 184 1.74 3.23 -5.53
C SER A 184 3.18 2.73 -5.65
N SER A 185 3.76 2.88 -6.84
CA SER A 185 5.19 2.58 -7.06
C SER A 185 5.59 1.19 -6.53
N SER A 186 4.86 0.16 -6.99
CA SER A 186 5.08 -1.26 -6.64
C SER A 186 4.91 -1.59 -5.16
N ALA A 187 4.22 -0.76 -4.39
CA ALA A 187 3.87 -1.10 -3.01
C ALA A 187 2.71 -2.10 -2.95
N ASN A 188 2.63 -2.85 -1.86
CA ASN A 188 1.61 -3.86 -1.63
C ASN A 188 0.91 -3.65 -0.28
N ILE A 189 -0.43 -3.66 -0.31
CA ILE A 189 -1.29 -3.68 0.88
C ILE A 189 -2.11 -4.96 0.84
N ASN A 190 -1.98 -5.81 1.85
CA ASN A 190 -2.77 -7.03 2.01
C ASN A 190 -3.46 -7.03 3.37
N ALA A 191 -4.80 -7.00 3.40
CA ALA A 191 -5.51 -6.84 4.65
C ALA A 191 -6.85 -7.58 4.71
N SER A 192 -7.19 -8.01 5.94
CA SER A 192 -8.55 -8.42 6.29
C SER A 192 -9.33 -7.21 6.80
N VAL A 193 -10.54 -7.00 6.29
CA VAL A 193 -11.30 -5.77 6.54
C VAL A 193 -12.73 -6.07 6.92
N LEU A 194 -13.19 -5.42 7.99
CA LEU A 194 -14.60 -5.31 8.32
C LEU A 194 -14.93 -3.82 8.45
N ALA A 195 -15.57 -3.24 7.43
CA ALA A 195 -15.80 -1.80 7.37
C ALA A 195 -17.17 -1.46 6.78
N LYS A 196 -17.70 -0.26 7.10
CA LYS A 196 -18.89 0.26 6.42
C LYS A 196 -18.54 0.77 5.03
N LYS A 197 -17.43 1.50 4.91
CA LYS A 197 -16.97 2.08 3.65
C LYS A 197 -15.48 1.80 3.42
N VAL A 198 -15.16 1.33 2.21
CA VAL A 198 -13.79 1.07 1.75
C VAL A 198 -13.51 1.92 0.52
N SER A 199 -12.40 2.64 0.50
CA SER A 199 -11.91 3.39 -0.66
C SER A 199 -10.49 2.95 -0.99
N ILE A 200 -10.25 2.57 -2.25
CA ILE A 200 -8.98 1.99 -2.70
C ILE A 200 -8.46 2.75 -3.90
N TRP A 201 -7.17 3.06 -3.88
CA TRP A 201 -6.43 3.61 -5.02
C TRP A 201 -5.15 2.81 -5.26
N ALA A 202 -5.03 2.21 -6.44
CA ALA A 202 -3.82 1.50 -6.87
C ALA A 202 -3.28 2.16 -8.15
N THR A 203 -2.03 2.59 -8.13
CA THR A 203 -1.40 3.24 -9.28
C THR A 203 0.06 2.83 -9.42
N SER A 204 0.64 3.03 -10.59
CA SER A 204 2.08 2.79 -10.83
C SER A 204 2.54 1.42 -10.33
N SER A 205 1.83 0.38 -10.77
CA SER A 205 2.05 -1.02 -10.36
C SER A 205 1.86 -1.29 -8.85
N GLY A 206 1.25 -0.38 -8.11
CA GLY A 206 0.83 -0.63 -6.73
C GLY A 206 -0.29 -1.67 -6.67
N GLU A 207 -0.35 -2.44 -5.60
CA GLU A 207 -1.33 -3.52 -5.43
C GLU A 207 -2.02 -3.43 -4.07
N VAL A 208 -3.34 -3.54 -4.08
CA VAL A 208 -4.17 -3.62 -2.88
C VAL A 208 -5.00 -4.90 -2.93
N GLU A 209 -4.77 -5.80 -2.01
CA GLU A 209 -5.56 -7.02 -1.83
C GLU A 209 -6.33 -6.95 -0.51
N LEU A 210 -7.67 -6.99 -0.58
CA LEU A 210 -8.53 -6.99 0.60
C LEU A 210 -9.44 -8.22 0.61
N ASN A 211 -9.68 -8.72 1.81
CA ASN A 211 -10.68 -9.76 2.08
C ASN A 211 -11.58 -9.35 3.26
N GLY A 212 -12.74 -10.00 3.44
CA GLY A 212 -13.67 -9.73 4.54
C GLY A 212 -15.01 -9.18 4.07
N ALA A 213 -15.50 -8.06 4.65
CA ALA A 213 -16.82 -7.53 4.30
C ALA A 213 -16.90 -5.99 4.39
N THR A 214 -17.71 -5.41 3.50
CA THR A 214 -18.04 -3.97 3.52
C THR A 214 -19.44 -3.70 2.96
N THR A 215 -20.06 -2.59 3.38
CA THR A 215 -21.32 -2.15 2.77
C THR A 215 -21.07 -1.40 1.45
N GLN A 216 -20.00 -0.60 1.39
CA GLN A 216 -19.69 0.20 0.21
C GLN A 216 -18.19 0.10 -0.14
N ILE A 217 -17.91 -0.12 -1.42
CA ILE A 217 -16.53 -0.07 -1.93
C ILE A 217 -16.43 0.90 -3.10
N THR A 218 -15.38 1.71 -3.10
CA THR A 218 -14.93 2.48 -4.26
C THR A 218 -13.50 2.07 -4.57
N ALA A 219 -13.25 1.60 -5.79
CA ALA A 219 -11.94 1.11 -6.22
C ALA A 219 -11.50 1.81 -7.50
N GLU A 220 -10.31 2.37 -7.50
CA GLU A 220 -9.66 2.96 -8.66
C GLU A 220 -8.31 2.29 -8.92
N ALA A 221 -8.09 1.86 -10.18
CA ALA A 221 -6.80 1.33 -10.63
C ALA A 221 -6.35 2.04 -11.90
N THR A 222 -5.14 2.58 -11.88
CA THR A 222 -4.55 3.27 -13.03
C THR A 222 -3.07 2.93 -13.18
N SER A 223 -2.50 3.18 -14.36
CA SER A 223 -1.06 2.99 -14.61
C SER A 223 -0.55 1.63 -14.13
N SER A 224 -1.22 0.55 -14.58
CA SER A 224 -0.93 -0.85 -14.20
C SER A 224 -1.12 -1.16 -12.71
N GLY A 225 -1.80 -0.31 -11.95
CA GLY A 225 -2.20 -0.60 -10.58
C GLY A 225 -3.20 -1.76 -10.50
N ARG A 226 -3.23 -2.48 -9.40
CA ARG A 226 -4.10 -3.64 -9.20
C ARG A 226 -4.89 -3.57 -7.91
N VAL A 227 -6.19 -3.85 -7.99
CA VAL A 227 -7.10 -4.02 -6.86
C VAL A 227 -7.67 -5.43 -6.91
N LEU A 228 -7.41 -6.22 -5.87
CA LEU A 228 -7.77 -7.63 -5.75
C LEU A 228 -8.71 -7.81 -4.56
N CYS A 229 -10.01 -7.71 -4.80
CA CYS A 229 -11.06 -7.77 -3.77
C CYS A 229 -12.10 -8.87 -4.02
N SER A 230 -11.74 -9.94 -4.74
CA SER A 230 -12.65 -11.06 -5.01
C SER A 230 -13.07 -11.86 -3.76
N ARG A 231 -12.36 -11.68 -2.65
CA ARG A 231 -12.68 -12.27 -1.34
C ARG A 231 -13.24 -11.25 -0.34
N LEU A 232 -13.55 -10.04 -0.80
CA LEU A 232 -14.23 -9.01 -0.03
C LEU A 232 -15.71 -8.99 -0.42
N SER A 233 -16.59 -9.41 0.48
CA SER A 233 -18.04 -9.33 0.27
C SER A 233 -18.48 -7.87 0.37
N ALA A 234 -18.92 -7.29 -0.74
CA ALA A 234 -19.39 -5.90 -0.81
C ALA A 234 -20.86 -5.84 -1.22
N GLN A 235 -21.66 -4.97 -0.55
CA GLN A 235 -23.03 -4.77 -0.94
C GLN A 235 -23.11 -3.90 -2.20
N ASN A 236 -22.48 -2.74 -2.18
CA ASN A 236 -22.51 -1.77 -3.29
C ASN A 236 -21.08 -1.39 -3.69
N GLY A 237 -20.83 -1.24 -4.98
CA GLY A 237 -19.51 -0.93 -5.49
C GLY A 237 -19.47 0.03 -6.66
N VAL A 238 -18.39 0.80 -6.69
CA VAL A 238 -17.96 1.58 -7.84
C VAL A 238 -16.53 1.19 -8.17
N ALA A 239 -16.27 0.83 -9.43
CA ALA A 239 -14.95 0.44 -9.91
C ALA A 239 -14.55 1.25 -11.13
N MET A 240 -13.37 1.84 -11.13
CA MET A 240 -12.82 2.62 -12.25
C MET A 240 -11.42 2.12 -12.60
N ALA A 241 -11.25 1.52 -13.79
CA ALA A 241 -9.96 1.06 -14.29
C ALA A 241 -9.55 1.84 -15.54
N THR A 242 -8.34 2.38 -15.55
CA THR A 242 -7.81 3.11 -16.70
C THR A 242 -6.30 2.86 -16.87
N SER A 243 -5.78 3.13 -18.05
CA SER A 243 -4.33 3.01 -18.32
C SER A 243 -3.74 1.66 -17.87
N SER A 244 -4.35 0.57 -18.32
CA SER A 244 -3.98 -0.82 -17.97
C SER A 244 -4.14 -1.16 -16.49
N GLY A 245 -4.88 -0.37 -15.72
CA GLY A 245 -5.26 -0.70 -14.36
C GLY A 245 -6.19 -1.92 -14.34
N LYS A 246 -6.08 -2.74 -13.28
CA LYS A 246 -6.89 -3.96 -13.14
C LYS A 246 -7.62 -3.99 -11.79
N ILE A 247 -8.92 -4.27 -11.83
CA ILE A 247 -9.77 -4.41 -10.65
C ILE A 247 -10.49 -5.75 -10.69
N THR A 248 -10.41 -6.50 -9.62
CA THR A 248 -11.25 -7.67 -9.37
C THR A 248 -12.02 -7.42 -8.07
N LEU A 249 -13.34 -7.29 -8.16
CA LEU A 249 -14.22 -7.12 -7.00
C LEU A 249 -15.61 -7.67 -7.31
N ASP A 250 -16.34 -8.04 -6.28
CA ASP A 250 -17.69 -8.57 -6.41
C ASP A 250 -18.66 -7.82 -5.49
N CYS A 251 -19.83 -7.46 -6.06
CA CYS A 251 -20.92 -6.82 -5.32
C CYS A 251 -22.23 -7.60 -5.54
N TYR A 252 -23.07 -7.68 -4.52
CA TYR A 252 -24.30 -8.46 -4.62
C TYR A 252 -25.60 -7.62 -4.77
N ASP A 253 -25.52 -6.30 -4.59
CA ASP A 253 -26.70 -5.43 -4.75
C ASP A 253 -26.53 -4.47 -5.93
N PHE A 254 -25.59 -3.55 -5.87
CA PHE A 254 -25.32 -2.57 -6.92
C PHE A 254 -23.84 -2.55 -7.32
N LEU A 255 -23.60 -2.52 -8.64
CA LEU A 255 -22.25 -2.39 -9.19
C LEU A 255 -22.20 -1.38 -10.34
N ASN A 256 -21.38 -0.35 -10.20
CA ASN A 256 -21.07 0.59 -11.27
C ASN A 256 -19.61 0.46 -11.70
N THR A 257 -19.37 0.17 -12.98
CA THR A 257 -18.03 -0.05 -13.54
C THR A 257 -17.73 0.88 -14.69
N LYS A 258 -16.50 1.39 -14.71
CA LYS A 258 -15.99 2.17 -15.83
C LYS A 258 -14.58 1.74 -16.18
N ALA A 259 -14.38 1.20 -17.41
CA ALA A 259 -13.07 0.78 -17.90
C ALA A 259 -12.70 1.55 -19.17
N THR A 260 -11.52 2.17 -19.18
CA THR A 260 -11.03 2.96 -20.31
C THR A 260 -9.53 2.71 -20.53
N SER A 261 -9.04 3.03 -21.72
CA SER A 261 -7.59 2.98 -22.01
C SER A 261 -6.95 1.65 -21.57
N SER A 262 -7.50 0.54 -22.04
CA SER A 262 -7.08 -0.83 -21.71
C SER A 262 -7.20 -1.19 -20.20
N GLY A 263 -8.02 -0.48 -19.45
CA GLY A 263 -8.38 -0.87 -18.08
C GLY A 263 -9.26 -2.14 -18.08
N ASP A 264 -9.13 -2.98 -17.06
CA ASP A 264 -9.83 -4.27 -16.96
C ASP A 264 -10.54 -4.40 -15.60
N ILE A 265 -11.85 -4.71 -15.61
CA ILE A 265 -12.65 -4.92 -14.43
C ILE A 265 -13.32 -6.30 -14.50
N ILE A 266 -13.16 -7.10 -13.45
CA ILE A 266 -13.73 -8.43 -13.32
C ILE A 266 -14.59 -8.52 -12.07
N SER A 267 -15.87 -8.87 -12.22
CA SER A 267 -16.85 -9.08 -11.14
C SER A 267 -17.76 -10.25 -11.49
N THR A 268 -17.25 -11.46 -11.33
CA THR A 268 -17.91 -12.68 -11.84
C THR A 268 -18.31 -13.69 -10.77
N ASN A 269 -17.79 -13.58 -9.54
CA ASN A 269 -18.09 -14.56 -8.49
C ASN A 269 -19.44 -14.31 -7.79
N SER A 270 -19.90 -13.06 -7.74
CA SER A 270 -21.21 -12.69 -7.20
C SER A 270 -22.06 -12.01 -8.26
N ALA A 271 -23.36 -12.26 -8.25
CA ALA A 271 -24.29 -11.62 -9.18
C ALA A 271 -24.86 -10.35 -8.56
N ALA A 272 -24.50 -9.19 -9.10
CA ALA A 272 -25.12 -7.92 -8.73
C ALA A 272 -26.59 -7.89 -9.16
N LYS A 273 -27.50 -7.38 -8.32
CA LYS A 273 -28.90 -7.20 -8.72
C LYS A 273 -29.02 -6.14 -9.79
N THR A 274 -28.28 -5.06 -9.67
CA THR A 274 -28.25 -3.97 -10.65
C THR A 274 -26.82 -3.65 -11.02
N ALA A 275 -26.52 -3.57 -12.30
CA ALA A 275 -25.19 -3.22 -12.80
C ALA A 275 -25.25 -2.10 -13.84
N ILE A 276 -24.25 -1.24 -13.81
CA ILE A 276 -23.95 -0.26 -14.85
C ILE A 276 -22.52 -0.52 -15.32
N ALA A 277 -22.34 -0.66 -16.63
CA ALA A 277 -21.03 -0.90 -17.21
C ALA A 277 -20.76 0.07 -18.36
N GLU A 278 -19.75 0.90 -18.23
CA GLU A 278 -19.26 1.79 -19.27
C GLU A 278 -17.85 1.41 -19.69
N VAL A 279 -17.63 1.18 -20.98
CA VAL A 279 -16.32 0.78 -21.49
C VAL A 279 -15.97 1.56 -22.75
N SER A 280 -14.72 2.00 -22.84
CA SER A 280 -14.21 2.67 -24.04
C SER A 280 -12.71 2.48 -24.23
N SER A 281 -12.22 2.83 -25.41
CA SER A 281 -10.77 2.87 -25.71
C SER A 281 -10.04 1.57 -25.35
N GLY A 282 -10.57 0.44 -25.82
CA GLY A 282 -9.99 -0.89 -25.61
C GLY A 282 -10.07 -1.39 -24.14
N GLY A 283 -10.88 -0.76 -23.29
CA GLY A 283 -11.13 -1.29 -21.95
C GLY A 283 -11.98 -2.56 -21.97
N SER A 284 -12.04 -3.27 -20.84
CA SER A 284 -12.80 -4.52 -20.69
C SER A 284 -13.52 -4.58 -19.35
N VAL A 285 -14.76 -5.04 -19.37
CA VAL A 285 -15.55 -5.36 -18.17
C VAL A 285 -16.14 -6.76 -18.33
N LYS A 286 -15.88 -7.62 -17.34
CA LYS A 286 -16.56 -8.91 -17.18
C LYS A 286 -17.36 -8.91 -15.91
N LEU A 287 -18.68 -9.12 -15.98
CA LEU A 287 -19.53 -9.07 -14.81
C LEU A 287 -20.63 -10.14 -14.79
N ASN A 288 -21.09 -10.46 -13.57
CA ASN A 288 -22.26 -11.28 -13.32
C ASN A 288 -23.39 -10.39 -12.79
N CYS A 289 -24.57 -10.47 -13.39
CA CYS A 289 -25.73 -9.66 -13.02
C CYS A 289 -27.01 -10.50 -13.01
N SER A 290 -27.84 -10.35 -11.99
CA SER A 290 -29.07 -11.14 -11.83
C SER A 290 -30.36 -10.40 -12.16
N GLY A 291 -30.41 -9.08 -12.05
CA GLY A 291 -31.62 -8.27 -12.26
C GLY A 291 -31.56 -7.40 -13.51
N SER A 292 -30.92 -6.23 -13.48
CA SER A 292 -30.85 -5.32 -14.62
C SER A 292 -29.42 -4.83 -14.91
N LEU A 293 -29.08 -4.73 -16.20
CA LEU A 293 -27.80 -4.23 -16.69
C LEU A 293 -28.04 -3.06 -17.66
N ASN A 294 -27.38 -1.92 -17.36
CA ASN A 294 -27.18 -0.83 -18.31
C ASN A 294 -25.74 -0.92 -18.85
N ALA A 295 -25.56 -1.12 -20.14
CA ALA A 295 -24.25 -1.36 -20.75
C ALA A 295 -23.96 -0.38 -21.88
N LYS A 296 -22.79 0.24 -21.87
CA LYS A 296 -22.32 1.13 -22.93
C LYS A 296 -20.88 0.79 -23.30
N ALA A 297 -20.69 0.37 -24.56
CA ALA A 297 -19.36 0.01 -25.10
C ALA A 297 -19.04 0.86 -26.33
N THR A 298 -17.92 1.57 -26.31
CA THR A 298 -17.49 2.45 -27.41
C THR A 298 -16.00 2.28 -27.71
N SER A 299 -15.58 2.68 -28.89
CA SER A 299 -14.14 2.78 -29.25
C SER A 299 -13.35 1.50 -28.94
N GLY A 300 -13.84 0.36 -29.41
CA GLY A 300 -13.19 -0.95 -29.21
C GLY A 300 -13.26 -1.47 -27.77
N GLY A 301 -14.14 -0.94 -26.92
CA GLY A 301 -14.34 -1.46 -25.56
C GLY A 301 -15.24 -2.71 -25.55
N ASP A 302 -14.99 -3.65 -24.62
CA ASP A 302 -15.71 -4.92 -24.53
C ASP A 302 -16.40 -5.09 -23.18
N ILE A 303 -17.71 -5.41 -23.21
CA ILE A 303 -18.49 -5.82 -22.04
C ILE A 303 -18.93 -7.27 -22.22
N HIS A 304 -18.50 -8.14 -21.30
CA HIS A 304 -18.96 -9.50 -21.21
C HIS A 304 -19.78 -9.69 -19.94
N TYR A 305 -21.01 -10.17 -20.07
CA TYR A 305 -21.86 -10.39 -18.90
C TYR A 305 -22.46 -11.80 -18.86
N THR A 306 -22.72 -12.27 -17.65
CA THR A 306 -23.39 -13.55 -17.37
C THR A 306 -24.52 -13.34 -16.37
N GLY A 307 -25.26 -14.40 -16.08
CA GLY A 307 -26.39 -14.39 -15.15
C GLY A 307 -27.72 -14.16 -15.80
N GLY A 308 -28.76 -13.97 -14.96
CA GLY A 308 -30.17 -13.87 -15.37
C GLY A 308 -30.66 -12.43 -15.65
N CYS A 309 -29.75 -11.45 -15.74
CA CYS A 309 -30.17 -10.06 -15.89
C CYS A 309 -30.85 -9.74 -17.22
N SER A 310 -31.79 -8.76 -17.18
CA SER A 310 -32.30 -8.10 -18.36
C SER A 310 -31.35 -6.97 -18.77
N LEU A 311 -31.09 -6.85 -20.07
CA LEU A 311 -30.36 -5.74 -20.64
C LEU A 311 -31.31 -4.53 -20.79
N ALA A 312 -31.36 -3.66 -19.77
CA ALA A 312 -32.32 -2.55 -19.72
C ALA A 312 -31.97 -1.45 -20.73
N ASN A 313 -30.66 -1.15 -20.90
CA ASN A 313 -30.13 -0.28 -21.93
C ASN A 313 -28.85 -0.88 -22.50
N SER A 314 -28.72 -0.79 -23.84
CA SER A 314 -27.54 -1.26 -24.54
C SER A 314 -27.14 -0.25 -25.60
N GLN A 315 -25.91 0.26 -25.51
CA GLN A 315 -25.37 1.19 -26.51
C GLN A 315 -24.01 0.72 -26.97
N THR A 316 -23.83 0.55 -28.28
CA THR A 316 -22.54 0.23 -28.89
C THR A 316 -22.24 1.22 -30.00
N SER A 317 -20.97 1.64 -30.11
CA SER A 317 -20.51 2.47 -31.21
C SER A 317 -18.99 2.26 -31.43
N SER A 318 -18.53 2.64 -32.61
CA SER A 318 -17.08 2.66 -32.93
C SER A 318 -16.33 1.37 -32.55
N GLY A 319 -16.90 0.21 -32.90
CA GLY A 319 -16.28 -1.11 -32.64
C GLY A 319 -16.44 -1.62 -31.21
N GLY A 320 -17.25 -0.98 -30.36
CA GLY A 320 -17.57 -1.52 -29.03
C GLY A 320 -18.43 -2.78 -29.09
N SER A 321 -18.30 -3.68 -28.11
CA SER A 321 -18.99 -4.97 -28.06
C SER A 321 -19.62 -5.24 -26.70
N ILE A 322 -20.86 -5.76 -26.71
CA ILE A 322 -21.60 -6.22 -25.52
C ILE A 322 -22.08 -7.63 -25.79
N LYS A 323 -21.60 -8.61 -25.03
CA LYS A 323 -21.89 -10.02 -25.24
C LYS A 323 -22.28 -10.71 -23.95
N LYS A 324 -23.29 -11.58 -24.02
CA LYS A 324 -23.59 -12.55 -22.96
C LYS A 324 -22.75 -13.82 -23.19
N PHE A 325 -22.14 -14.38 -22.14
CA PHE A 325 -21.34 -15.61 -22.19
C PHE A 325 -21.77 -16.61 -21.12
#